data_479f5c5fc43630cd5f9dce0beffec560
#
_entry.id   479f5c5fc43630cd5f9dce0beffec560
#
_cell.length_a   1.000
_cell.length_b   1.000
_cell.length_c   1.000
_cell.angle_alpha   90.00
_cell.angle_beta   90.00
_cell.angle_gamma   90.00
#
_symmetry.space_group_name_H-M   'P 1'
#
loop_
_entity.id
_entity.type
_entity.pdbx_description
1 polymer ?
#
loop_
_entity_poly.entity_id
_entity_poly.type
_entity_poly.pdbx_seq_one_letter_code
_entity_poly.pdbx_strand_id
1 'polypeptide(L)'
;MRIVIIDDEIHAINELKYFLKEYEVNIVNTYQDAWDALENIKNDLPEIVFIDIDMPTMNGIELAIHIQTILQNILIIFVTAHSRYAIDAYKVHPIDYILKPINSLYFENTMDYVLKQYQLINSVNNGNIKKNRRYIRTFGNFEVLNENQEIMKFTTKKTKTLLSYIICHVDKTIYRDEILTLFSSSNDNTITLNNYYVTLSRLRSSLSKFGFKKSELFIKKNCAAYFADGVCDLIDFIKFIKNNQVIHENNRVQAEYWINQYHGEVFADIDEDWTNEMKYFIEVEMERLAIKLATMYKDMKQFNLCENVLIKLVDINNYSTQGYDALLDLYILINNNNKYKQTYKKYVKYLKEELNEDIDDYYMKYFKML
;
A
#
# COMPACT_ATOMS: atom_id res chain seq x y z
N MET A 1 15.59 -4.84 15.31
CA MET A 1 14.65 -3.75 14.97
C MET A 1 15.15 -2.44 15.56
N ARG A 2 15.31 -1.38 14.75
CA ARG A 2 15.86 -0.07 15.16
C ARG A 2 14.71 0.89 15.49
N ILE A 3 14.72 1.47 16.66
CA ILE A 3 13.64 2.33 17.18
C ILE A 3 14.20 3.71 17.52
N VAL A 4 13.42 4.75 17.20
CA VAL A 4 13.58 6.12 17.72
C VAL A 4 12.36 6.48 18.55
N ILE A 5 12.54 7.19 19.65
CA ILE A 5 11.47 7.71 20.49
C ILE A 5 11.56 9.23 20.50
N ILE A 6 10.45 9.91 20.27
CA ILE A 6 10.37 11.37 20.21
C ILE A 6 9.23 11.83 21.12
N ASP A 7 9.55 12.50 22.21
CA ASP A 7 8.62 12.96 23.23
C ASP A 7 9.29 14.05 24.06
N ASP A 8 8.69 15.21 24.24
CA ASP A 8 9.28 16.31 24.99
C ASP A 8 9.44 16.01 26.49
N GLU A 9 8.66 15.06 27.00
CA GLU A 9 8.72 14.59 28.37
C GLU A 9 9.71 13.42 28.56
N ILE A 10 10.82 13.64 29.24
CA ILE A 10 11.83 12.60 29.53
C ILE A 10 11.23 11.41 30.30
N HIS A 11 10.20 11.65 31.12
CA HIS A 11 9.50 10.58 31.85
C HIS A 11 8.75 9.64 30.93
N ALA A 12 8.09 10.15 29.89
CA ALA A 12 7.39 9.36 28.87
C ALA A 12 8.39 8.55 28.04
N ILE A 13 9.53 9.13 27.67
CA ILE A 13 10.62 8.40 27.02
C ILE A 13 11.08 7.22 27.88
N ASN A 14 11.28 7.45 29.18
CA ASN A 14 11.75 6.40 30.11
C ASN A 14 10.68 5.32 30.33
N GLU A 15 9.41 5.69 30.37
CA GLU A 15 8.28 4.75 30.44
C GLU A 15 8.26 3.85 29.21
N LEU A 16 8.34 4.42 28.00
CA LEU A 16 8.45 3.64 26.76
C LEU A 16 9.67 2.73 26.73
N LYS A 17 10.84 3.22 27.15
CA LYS A 17 12.06 2.42 27.29
C LYS A 17 11.85 1.23 28.24
N TYR A 18 11.08 1.42 29.31
CA TYR A 18 10.77 0.34 30.25
C TYR A 18 9.91 -0.74 29.59
N PHE A 19 8.84 -0.39 28.90
CA PHE A 19 8.00 -1.34 28.18
C PHE A 19 8.76 -2.06 27.04
N LEU A 20 9.64 -1.34 26.35
CA LEU A 20 10.42 -1.90 25.24
C LEU A 20 11.53 -2.87 25.66
N LYS A 21 11.91 -2.92 26.96
CA LYS A 21 12.95 -3.84 27.47
C LYS A 21 12.61 -5.33 27.30
N GLU A 22 11.33 -5.67 27.27
CA GLU A 22 10.88 -7.06 27.11
C GLU A 22 11.00 -7.56 25.66
N TYR A 23 11.36 -6.67 24.73
CA TYR A 23 11.46 -6.97 23.31
C TYR A 23 12.90 -6.89 22.81
N GLU A 24 13.25 -7.73 21.83
CA GLU A 24 14.57 -7.69 21.17
C GLU A 24 14.65 -6.50 20.20
N VAL A 25 14.73 -5.30 20.75
CA VAL A 25 14.76 -4.03 20.00
C VAL A 25 16.01 -3.21 20.32
N ASN A 26 16.46 -2.42 19.36
CA ASN A 26 17.56 -1.49 19.52
C ASN A 26 17.05 -0.05 19.46
N ILE A 27 16.97 0.64 20.58
CA ILE A 27 16.66 2.06 20.64
C ILE A 27 17.91 2.82 20.20
N VAL A 28 17.92 3.31 18.97
CA VAL A 28 19.08 3.95 18.36
C VAL A 28 19.26 5.38 18.84
N ASN A 29 18.15 6.09 19.09
CA ASN A 29 18.18 7.43 19.66
C ASN A 29 16.85 7.79 20.35
N THR A 30 16.89 8.88 21.14
CA THR A 30 15.69 9.49 21.73
C THR A 30 15.80 11.01 21.66
N TYR A 31 14.72 11.69 21.32
CA TYR A 31 14.68 13.14 21.14
C TYR A 31 13.60 13.77 21.99
N GLN A 32 13.89 14.91 22.59
CA GLN A 32 12.91 15.74 23.28
C GLN A 32 12.48 16.97 22.45
N ASP A 33 13.08 17.15 21.28
CA ASP A 33 12.72 18.20 20.35
C ASP A 33 12.47 17.61 18.96
N ALA A 34 11.41 18.07 18.30
CA ALA A 34 10.98 17.55 16.99
C ALA A 34 11.97 17.94 15.87
N TRP A 35 12.60 19.11 15.93
CA TRP A 35 13.56 19.55 14.93
C TRP A 35 14.86 18.77 15.03
N ASP A 36 15.35 18.54 16.26
CA ASP A 36 16.53 17.70 16.48
C ASP A 36 16.31 16.29 15.93
N ALA A 37 15.11 15.73 16.14
CA ALA A 37 14.74 14.43 15.57
C ALA A 37 14.77 14.47 14.04
N LEU A 38 14.17 15.48 13.43
CA LEU A 38 14.05 15.60 11.96
C LEU A 38 15.43 15.74 11.29
N GLU A 39 16.35 16.50 11.90
CA GLU A 39 17.71 16.67 11.38
C GLU A 39 18.53 15.37 11.40
N ASN A 40 18.32 14.54 12.43
CA ASN A 40 19.13 13.35 12.66
C ASN A 40 18.50 12.05 12.16
N ILE A 41 17.22 12.03 11.84
CA ILE A 41 16.46 10.81 11.48
C ILE A 41 17.09 10.04 10.29
N LYS A 42 17.73 10.76 9.36
CA LYS A 42 18.45 10.15 8.22
C LYS A 42 19.69 9.37 8.64
N ASN A 43 20.33 9.77 9.72
CA ASN A 43 21.54 9.12 10.25
C ASN A 43 21.14 7.94 11.13
N ASP A 44 20.06 8.10 11.89
CA ASP A 44 19.53 7.07 12.77
C ASP A 44 18.91 5.90 12.04
N LEU A 45 18.36 6.12 10.83
CA LEU A 45 17.73 5.11 10.00
C LEU A 45 16.83 4.16 10.83
N PRO A 46 15.85 4.68 11.58
CA PRO A 46 14.95 3.83 12.34
C PRO A 46 14.02 3.05 11.41
N GLU A 47 13.53 1.95 11.91
CA GLU A 47 12.50 1.14 11.26
C GLU A 47 11.12 1.45 11.87
N ILE A 48 11.13 1.91 13.14
CA ILE A 48 9.95 2.35 13.88
C ILE A 48 10.27 3.64 14.61
N VAL A 49 9.27 4.54 14.63
CA VAL A 49 9.33 5.77 15.43
C VAL A 49 8.10 5.86 16.32
N PHE A 50 8.32 5.99 17.63
CA PHE A 50 7.30 6.39 18.58
C PHE A 50 7.31 7.91 18.70
N ILE A 51 6.17 8.57 18.52
CA ILE A 51 6.07 10.04 18.49
C ILE A 51 4.96 10.50 19.40
N ASP A 52 5.28 11.43 20.34
CA ASP A 52 4.22 12.19 20.98
C ASP A 52 3.65 13.24 20.03
N ILE A 53 2.34 13.49 20.13
CA ILE A 53 1.66 14.45 19.25
C ILE A 53 1.78 15.88 19.78
N ASP A 54 1.67 16.06 21.08
CA ASP A 54 1.54 17.40 21.68
C ASP A 54 2.88 17.92 22.16
N MET A 55 3.78 18.24 21.22
CA MET A 55 5.11 18.79 21.49
C MET A 55 5.18 20.31 21.23
N PRO A 56 6.00 21.08 21.99
CA PRO A 56 6.01 22.54 21.93
C PRO A 56 6.45 23.15 20.60
N THR A 57 7.40 22.53 19.90
CA THR A 57 8.09 23.14 18.75
C THR A 57 7.46 22.79 17.41
N MET A 58 6.97 21.57 17.28
CA MET A 58 6.28 21.04 16.09
C MET A 58 5.32 19.95 16.54
N ASN A 59 4.10 19.95 16.00
CA ASN A 59 3.14 18.89 16.27
C ASN A 59 3.64 17.55 15.74
N GLY A 60 3.51 16.48 16.54
CA GLY A 60 4.01 15.15 16.17
C GLY A 60 3.41 14.57 14.88
N ILE A 61 2.21 14.99 14.48
CA ILE A 61 1.60 14.61 13.20
C ILE A 61 2.36 15.27 12.04
N GLU A 62 2.69 16.53 12.16
CA GLU A 62 3.49 17.28 11.17
C GLU A 62 4.90 16.67 11.06
N LEU A 63 5.53 16.37 12.19
CA LEU A 63 6.82 15.69 12.24
C LEU A 63 6.75 14.33 11.53
N ALA A 64 5.72 13.55 11.77
CA ALA A 64 5.52 12.24 11.15
C ALA A 64 5.39 12.34 9.61
N ILE A 65 4.68 13.35 9.09
CA ILE A 65 4.60 13.61 7.64
C ILE A 65 6.00 13.89 7.08
N HIS A 66 6.79 14.75 7.75
CA HIS A 66 8.15 15.03 7.31
C HIS A 66 9.05 13.79 7.34
N ILE A 67 8.96 12.98 8.39
CA ILE A 67 9.72 11.74 8.51
C ILE A 67 9.36 10.77 7.36
N GLN A 68 8.09 10.63 7.02
CA GLN A 68 7.65 9.76 5.90
C GLN A 68 8.15 10.24 4.54
N THR A 69 8.34 11.54 4.33
CA THR A 69 8.96 12.05 3.09
C THR A 69 10.45 11.71 3.00
N ILE A 70 11.11 11.55 4.14
CA ILE A 70 12.55 11.25 4.26
C ILE A 70 12.82 9.74 4.22
N LEU A 71 12.01 8.98 4.96
CA LEU A 71 12.14 7.54 5.14
C LEU A 71 10.87 6.84 4.63
N GLN A 72 10.93 6.30 3.44
CA GLN A 72 9.84 5.48 2.89
C GLN A 72 9.69 4.19 3.72
N ASN A 73 8.46 3.78 3.99
CA ASN A 73 8.11 2.56 4.76
C ASN A 73 8.50 2.60 6.25
N ILE A 74 8.66 3.78 6.84
CA ILE A 74 8.82 3.93 8.29
C ILE A 74 7.52 3.59 9.01
N LEU A 75 7.61 2.80 10.08
CA LEU A 75 6.48 2.46 10.92
C LEU A 75 6.32 3.54 12.00
N ILE A 76 5.17 4.21 12.02
CA ILE A 76 4.89 5.28 12.99
C ILE A 76 3.86 4.81 14.00
N ILE A 77 4.14 5.05 15.27
CA ILE A 77 3.24 4.82 16.40
C ILE A 77 3.15 6.13 17.17
N PHE A 78 1.93 6.63 17.32
CA PHE A 78 1.72 7.78 18.19
C PHE A 78 1.49 7.35 19.64
N VAL A 79 2.09 8.10 20.58
CA VAL A 79 1.95 7.87 22.02
C VAL A 79 1.61 9.20 22.68
N THR A 80 0.38 9.45 23.06
CA THR A 80 -0.08 10.75 23.52
C THR A 80 -1.13 10.69 24.63
N ALA A 81 -1.25 11.75 25.42
CA ALA A 81 -2.31 11.90 26.43
C ALA A 81 -3.68 12.24 25.81
N HIS A 82 -3.77 12.62 24.54
CA HIS A 82 -4.96 13.23 23.96
C HIS A 82 -5.59 12.38 22.86
N SER A 83 -6.76 11.80 23.12
CA SER A 83 -7.56 11.03 22.14
C SER A 83 -8.11 11.87 20.98
N ARG A 84 -8.21 13.19 21.12
CA ARG A 84 -8.77 14.12 20.11
C ARG A 84 -7.97 14.17 18.80
N TYR A 85 -6.67 13.91 18.86
CA TYR A 85 -5.80 13.95 17.68
C TYR A 85 -5.82 12.67 16.84
N ALA A 86 -6.53 11.64 17.27
CA ALA A 86 -6.63 10.39 16.53
C ALA A 86 -7.14 10.58 15.09
N ILE A 87 -8.03 11.57 14.86
CA ILE A 87 -8.58 11.89 13.53
C ILE A 87 -7.53 12.57 12.65
N ASP A 88 -6.76 13.51 13.20
CA ASP A 88 -5.71 14.22 12.43
C ASP A 88 -4.47 13.35 12.22
N ALA A 89 -4.12 12.52 13.19
CA ALA A 89 -3.06 11.50 13.09
C ALA A 89 -3.31 10.50 11.94
N TYR A 90 -4.56 10.35 11.55
CA TYR A 90 -4.98 9.47 10.45
C TYR A 90 -4.32 9.80 9.11
N LYS A 91 -3.98 11.08 8.85
CA LYS A 91 -3.29 11.53 7.62
C LYS A 91 -1.92 10.89 7.41
N VAL A 92 -1.33 10.39 8.48
CA VAL A 92 0.00 9.76 8.50
C VAL A 92 -0.06 8.24 8.37
N HIS A 93 -1.26 7.65 8.46
CA HIS A 93 -1.46 6.21 8.49
C HIS A 93 -0.53 5.51 9.52
N PRO A 94 -0.60 5.89 10.81
CA PRO A 94 0.22 5.27 11.83
C PRO A 94 -0.17 3.80 12.00
N ILE A 95 0.77 2.99 12.43
CA ILE A 95 0.50 1.58 12.75
C ILE A 95 -0.45 1.47 13.93
N ASP A 96 -0.24 2.32 14.94
CA ASP A 96 -1.09 2.35 16.12
C ASP A 96 -1.06 3.71 16.81
N TYR A 97 -1.98 3.88 17.76
CA TYR A 97 -2.19 5.09 18.53
C TYR A 97 -2.37 4.73 20.01
N ILE A 98 -1.31 4.90 20.80
CA ILE A 98 -1.28 4.54 22.21
C ILE A 98 -1.64 5.75 23.08
N LEU A 99 -2.63 5.58 23.96
CA LEU A 99 -2.98 6.61 24.93
C LEU A 99 -2.13 6.48 26.22
N LYS A 100 -1.59 7.60 26.69
CA LYS A 100 -0.96 7.70 28.01
C LYS A 100 -2.07 7.80 29.12
N PRO A 101 -1.93 7.14 30.28
CA PRO A 101 -0.82 6.26 30.66
C PRO A 101 -0.87 4.93 29.89
N ILE A 102 0.33 4.41 29.57
CA ILE A 102 0.46 3.21 28.73
C ILE A 102 -0.11 2.01 29.46
N ASN A 103 -1.13 1.38 28.89
CA ASN A 103 -1.66 0.12 29.36
C ASN A 103 -0.79 -1.04 28.87
N SER A 104 -0.28 -1.88 29.78
CA SER A 104 0.64 -2.97 29.45
C SER A 104 0.06 -3.96 28.44
N LEU A 105 -1.20 -4.38 28.60
CA LEU A 105 -1.85 -5.33 27.70
C LEU A 105 -2.07 -4.72 26.30
N TYR A 106 -2.43 -3.44 26.25
CA TYR A 106 -2.58 -2.74 24.97
C TYR A 106 -1.22 -2.60 24.27
N PHE A 107 -0.17 -2.22 25.01
CA PHE A 107 1.18 -2.10 24.48
C PHE A 107 1.73 -3.44 23.96
N GLU A 108 1.49 -4.54 24.68
CA GLU A 108 1.83 -5.89 24.25
C GLU A 108 1.16 -6.25 22.92
N ASN A 109 -0.15 -6.00 22.78
CA ASN A 109 -0.88 -6.22 21.54
C ASN A 109 -0.33 -5.37 20.38
N THR A 110 -0.03 -4.09 20.65
CA THR A 110 0.61 -3.18 19.68
C THR A 110 1.96 -3.72 19.23
N MET A 111 2.83 -4.12 20.18
CA MET A 111 4.16 -4.63 19.87
C MET A 111 4.11 -5.97 19.13
N ASP A 112 3.21 -6.87 19.50
CA ASP A 112 2.96 -8.12 18.76
C ASP A 112 2.56 -7.84 17.30
N TYR A 113 1.69 -6.86 17.10
CA TYR A 113 1.30 -6.43 15.77
C TYR A 113 2.48 -5.82 15.01
N VAL A 114 3.20 -4.90 15.63
CA VAL A 114 4.39 -4.24 15.07
C VAL A 114 5.48 -5.25 14.72
N LEU A 115 5.77 -6.21 15.60
CA LEU A 115 6.76 -7.26 15.34
C LEU A 115 6.34 -8.17 14.19
N LYS A 116 5.05 -8.50 14.09
CA LYS A 116 4.50 -9.22 12.94
C LYS A 116 4.65 -8.39 11.65
N GLN A 117 4.29 -7.11 11.66
CA GLN A 117 4.49 -6.21 10.52
C GLN A 117 5.97 -6.07 10.15
N TYR A 118 6.84 -5.88 11.13
CA TYR A 118 8.28 -5.81 10.94
C TYR A 118 8.86 -7.12 10.37
N GLN A 119 8.46 -8.28 10.92
CA GLN A 119 8.85 -9.58 10.39
C GLN A 119 8.35 -9.80 8.98
N LEU A 120 7.23 -9.21 8.60
CA LEU A 120 6.69 -9.30 7.25
C LEU A 120 7.35 -8.31 6.30
N ILE A 121 7.54 -7.06 6.71
CA ILE A 121 8.39 -6.12 5.99
C ILE A 121 9.77 -6.74 5.82
N ASN A 122 10.28 -7.45 6.82
CA ASN A 122 11.55 -8.17 6.74
C ASN A 122 11.43 -9.58 6.15
N SER A 123 10.30 -10.27 6.17
CA SER A 123 10.10 -11.55 5.47
C SER A 123 9.66 -11.33 4.04
N VAL A 124 8.94 -10.27 3.74
CA VAL A 124 8.84 -9.69 2.41
C VAL A 124 10.21 -9.13 2.00
N ASN A 125 10.98 -8.57 2.91
CA ASN A 125 12.39 -8.18 2.72
C ASN A 125 13.38 -9.37 2.86
N ASN A 126 13.11 -10.44 3.62
CA ASN A 126 13.93 -11.65 3.79
C ASN A 126 13.35 -12.88 3.07
N GLY A 127 12.07 -12.91 2.77
CA GLY A 127 11.41 -13.74 1.77
C GLY A 127 11.44 -13.06 0.42
N ASN A 128 12.66 -12.75 -0.07
CA ASN A 128 12.98 -12.41 -1.44
C ASN A 128 12.56 -11.05 -2.04
N ILE A 129 12.18 -10.02 -1.27
CA ILE A 129 12.34 -8.64 -1.73
C ILE A 129 13.45 -7.99 -0.88
N LYS A 130 14.70 -8.38 -1.12
CA LYS A 130 15.88 -7.66 -0.62
C LYS A 130 15.82 -6.21 -1.13
N LYS A 131 16.18 -5.24 -0.29
CA LYS A 131 16.45 -3.82 -0.66
C LYS A 131 17.40 -3.67 -1.88
N ASN A 132 17.95 -4.76 -2.41
CA ASN A 132 18.88 -4.87 -3.53
C ASN A 132 18.32 -5.80 -4.62
N ARG A 133 17.01 -5.80 -4.89
CA ARG A 133 16.42 -6.58 -5.99
C ARG A 133 15.93 -5.66 -7.10
N ARG A 134 16.07 -6.15 -8.30
CA ARG A 134 15.42 -5.63 -9.48
C ARG A 134 13.92 -5.88 -9.37
N TYR A 135 13.14 -4.85 -9.62
CA TYR A 135 11.71 -4.89 -9.37
C TYR A 135 10.95 -4.12 -10.45
N ILE A 136 9.78 -4.61 -10.82
CA ILE A 136 8.86 -3.95 -11.73
C ILE A 136 7.65 -3.50 -10.91
N ARG A 137 7.48 -2.18 -10.83
CA ARG A 137 6.34 -1.55 -10.19
C ARG A 137 5.29 -1.24 -11.23
N THR A 138 4.07 -1.63 -10.95
CA THR A 138 2.90 -1.38 -11.79
C THR A 138 1.80 -0.66 -11.02
N PHE A 139 1.77 -0.78 -9.68
CA PHE A 139 0.84 -0.05 -8.84
C PHE A 139 1.24 1.44 -8.80
N GLY A 140 0.44 2.28 -9.48
CA GLY A 140 0.79 3.64 -9.85
C GLY A 140 1.51 3.71 -11.20
N ASN A 141 2.56 4.52 -11.31
CA ASN A 141 3.34 4.62 -12.53
C ASN A 141 4.11 3.33 -12.82
N PHE A 142 4.22 3.00 -14.11
CA PHE A 142 4.98 1.84 -14.56
C PHE A 142 6.48 2.11 -14.53
N GLU A 143 7.18 1.47 -13.60
CA GLU A 143 8.61 1.65 -13.36
C GLU A 143 9.34 0.31 -13.30
N VAL A 144 10.55 0.28 -13.83
CA VAL A 144 11.48 -0.85 -13.71
C VAL A 144 12.69 -0.37 -12.91
N LEU A 145 12.94 -1.01 -11.77
CA LEU A 145 13.97 -0.61 -10.82
C LEU A 145 15.10 -1.64 -10.78
N ASN A 146 16.33 -1.15 -10.66
CA ASN A 146 17.49 -2.02 -10.40
C ASN A 146 17.73 -2.21 -8.89
N GLU A 147 18.81 -2.91 -8.55
CA GLU A 147 19.21 -3.16 -7.16
C GLU A 147 19.47 -1.87 -6.35
N ASN A 148 19.86 -0.78 -7.03
CA ASN A 148 20.12 0.52 -6.41
C ASN A 148 18.88 1.42 -6.37
N GLN A 149 17.69 0.91 -6.73
CA GLN A 149 16.44 1.67 -6.86
C GLN A 149 16.48 2.76 -7.96
N GLU A 150 17.37 2.63 -8.93
CA GLU A 150 17.37 3.50 -10.09
C GLU A 150 16.30 3.07 -11.08
N ILE A 151 15.60 4.05 -11.66
CA ILE A 151 14.52 3.79 -12.63
C ILE A 151 15.13 3.60 -14.03
N MET A 152 14.72 2.52 -14.70
CA MET A 152 15.13 2.24 -16.07
C MET A 152 14.56 3.25 -17.05
N LYS A 153 15.44 3.91 -17.81
CA LYS A 153 15.01 4.72 -18.96
C LYS A 153 14.79 3.81 -20.17
N PHE A 154 13.54 3.73 -20.62
CA PHE A 154 13.20 3.00 -21.84
C PHE A 154 13.75 3.69 -23.08
N THR A 155 14.32 2.94 -24.00
CA THR A 155 14.88 3.49 -25.25
C THR A 155 13.81 4.10 -26.17
N THR A 156 12.58 3.59 -26.10
CA THR A 156 11.43 4.10 -26.85
C THR A 156 10.14 3.86 -26.08
N LYS A 157 9.09 4.67 -26.36
CA LYS A 157 7.73 4.42 -25.82
C LYS A 157 7.26 3.00 -26.14
N LYS A 158 7.48 2.51 -27.37
CA LYS A 158 7.10 1.15 -27.80
C LYS A 158 7.76 0.04 -26.97
N THR A 159 8.99 0.25 -26.47
CA THR A 159 9.65 -0.74 -25.59
C THR A 159 8.97 -0.80 -24.22
N LYS A 160 8.54 0.35 -23.69
CA LYS A 160 7.76 0.44 -22.44
C LYS A 160 6.40 -0.24 -22.61
N THR A 161 5.65 0.13 -23.67
CA THR A 161 4.35 -0.46 -24.03
C THR A 161 4.43 -1.98 -24.20
N LEU A 162 5.48 -2.51 -24.84
CA LEU A 162 5.63 -3.96 -25.02
C LEU A 162 5.80 -4.70 -23.69
N LEU A 163 6.59 -4.18 -22.77
CA LEU A 163 6.79 -4.82 -21.47
C LEU A 163 5.51 -4.78 -20.63
N SER A 164 4.81 -3.65 -20.55
CA SER A 164 3.57 -3.54 -19.83
C SER A 164 2.48 -4.44 -20.43
N TYR A 165 2.40 -4.53 -21.77
CA TYR A 165 1.49 -5.44 -22.45
C TYR A 165 1.75 -6.91 -22.08
N ILE A 166 3.02 -7.33 -22.08
CA ILE A 166 3.42 -8.69 -21.68
C ILE A 166 3.02 -8.97 -20.22
N ILE A 167 3.18 -8.00 -19.32
CA ILE A 167 2.79 -8.14 -17.91
C ILE A 167 1.28 -8.30 -17.75
N CYS A 168 0.49 -7.51 -18.46
CA CYS A 168 -0.98 -7.63 -18.46
C CYS A 168 -1.47 -8.99 -18.97
N HIS A 169 -0.68 -9.67 -19.79
CA HIS A 169 -1.05 -10.93 -20.44
C HIS A 169 -0.18 -12.11 -19.99
N VAL A 170 0.43 -12.04 -18.80
CA VAL A 170 1.40 -13.08 -18.34
C VAL A 170 0.82 -14.49 -18.30
N ASP A 171 -0.46 -14.61 -17.97
CA ASP A 171 -1.19 -15.90 -17.89
C ASP A 171 -2.01 -16.20 -19.16
N LYS A 172 -1.94 -15.36 -20.19
CA LYS A 172 -2.69 -15.51 -21.44
C LYS A 172 -1.73 -15.86 -22.59
N THR A 173 -2.23 -16.60 -23.58
CA THR A 173 -1.49 -16.78 -24.84
C THR A 173 -1.69 -15.52 -25.67
N ILE A 174 -0.60 -14.83 -25.96
CA ILE A 174 -0.62 -13.65 -26.81
C ILE A 174 -0.55 -14.11 -28.27
N TYR A 175 -1.59 -13.82 -29.04
CA TYR A 175 -1.63 -14.16 -30.45
C TYR A 175 -0.86 -13.16 -31.31
N ARG A 176 -0.36 -13.64 -32.46
CA ARG A 176 0.44 -12.82 -33.37
C ARG A 176 -0.29 -11.55 -33.83
N ASP A 177 -1.59 -11.65 -34.11
CA ASP A 177 -2.37 -10.54 -34.62
C ASP A 177 -2.54 -9.42 -33.57
N GLU A 178 -2.65 -9.79 -32.30
CA GLU A 178 -2.67 -8.82 -31.18
C GLU A 178 -1.34 -8.04 -31.08
N ILE A 179 -0.22 -8.75 -31.24
CA ILE A 179 1.10 -8.11 -31.26
C ILE A 179 1.21 -7.16 -32.47
N LEU A 180 0.67 -7.56 -33.63
CA LEU A 180 0.71 -6.71 -34.82
C LEU A 180 -0.08 -5.43 -34.62
N THR A 181 -1.23 -5.47 -33.94
CA THR A 181 -2.02 -4.25 -33.65
C THR A 181 -1.25 -3.25 -32.80
N LEU A 182 -0.48 -3.70 -31.80
CA LEU A 182 0.38 -2.83 -30.97
C LEU A 182 1.47 -2.10 -31.77
N PHE A 183 1.89 -2.67 -32.89
CA PHE A 183 2.98 -2.20 -33.72
C PHE A 183 2.54 -1.63 -35.06
N SER A 184 1.24 -1.66 -35.38
CA SER A 184 0.69 -1.22 -36.66
C SER A 184 0.93 0.29 -36.84
N SER A 185 1.98 0.63 -37.56
CA SER A 185 2.24 1.97 -38.09
C SER A 185 2.12 2.02 -39.61
N SER A 186 1.85 0.87 -40.25
CA SER A 186 1.71 0.71 -41.70
C SER A 186 0.80 -0.50 -41.99
N ASN A 187 0.15 -0.49 -43.14
CA ASN A 187 -0.65 -1.62 -43.62
C ASN A 187 0.21 -2.84 -44.08
N ASP A 188 1.54 -2.75 -43.94
CA ASP A 188 2.45 -3.83 -44.29
C ASP A 188 2.82 -4.67 -43.03
N ASN A 189 2.24 -5.86 -42.96
CA ASN A 189 2.47 -6.82 -41.88
C ASN A 189 3.95 -7.24 -41.74
N THR A 190 4.73 -7.21 -42.81
CA THR A 190 6.15 -7.59 -42.79
C THR A 190 6.98 -6.54 -42.07
N ILE A 191 6.73 -5.25 -42.35
CA ILE A 191 7.38 -4.12 -41.67
C ILE A 191 6.97 -4.12 -40.19
N THR A 192 5.72 -4.39 -39.89
CA THR A 192 5.17 -4.45 -38.51
C THR A 192 5.85 -5.55 -37.70
N LEU A 193 6.04 -6.75 -38.26
CA LEU A 193 6.75 -7.86 -37.61
C LEU A 193 8.23 -7.54 -37.35
N ASN A 194 8.90 -6.96 -38.31
CA ASN A 194 10.30 -6.58 -38.13
C ASN A 194 10.43 -5.54 -36.99
N ASN A 195 9.53 -4.54 -36.92
CA ASN A 195 9.48 -3.56 -35.84
C ASN A 195 9.26 -4.22 -34.47
N TYR A 196 8.38 -5.20 -34.41
CA TYR A 196 8.17 -6.00 -33.21
C TYR A 196 9.45 -6.73 -32.76
N TYR A 197 10.09 -7.50 -33.66
CA TYR A 197 11.30 -8.27 -33.30
C TYR A 197 12.47 -7.35 -32.88
N VAL A 198 12.62 -6.21 -33.53
CA VAL A 198 13.61 -5.19 -33.13
C VAL A 198 13.30 -4.64 -31.75
N THR A 199 12.03 -4.32 -31.46
CA THR A 199 11.62 -3.81 -30.15
C THR A 199 11.81 -4.85 -29.07
N LEU A 200 11.43 -6.11 -29.33
CA LEU A 200 11.63 -7.21 -28.38
C LEU A 200 13.13 -7.46 -28.10
N SER A 201 13.98 -7.40 -29.12
CA SER A 201 15.43 -7.51 -28.97
C SER A 201 16.00 -6.38 -28.11
N ARG A 202 15.53 -5.13 -28.35
CA ARG A 202 15.92 -3.95 -27.55
C ARG A 202 15.45 -4.09 -26.11
N LEU A 203 14.21 -4.53 -25.86
CA LEU A 203 13.67 -4.76 -24.54
C LEU A 203 14.53 -5.76 -23.75
N ARG A 204 14.82 -6.92 -24.33
CA ARG A 204 15.67 -7.94 -23.71
C ARG A 204 17.09 -7.42 -23.41
N SER A 205 17.68 -6.69 -24.35
CA SER A 205 19.00 -6.08 -24.18
C SER A 205 18.97 -5.04 -23.05
N SER A 206 17.93 -4.19 -22.98
CA SER A 206 17.79 -3.19 -21.93
C SER A 206 17.61 -3.82 -20.55
N LEU A 207 16.74 -4.83 -20.42
CA LEU A 207 16.54 -5.57 -19.17
C LEU A 207 17.84 -6.27 -18.72
N SER A 208 18.56 -6.92 -19.64
CA SER A 208 19.83 -7.57 -19.32
C SER A 208 20.92 -6.57 -18.91
N LYS A 209 21.05 -5.43 -19.61
CA LYS A 209 21.97 -4.35 -19.23
C LYS A 209 21.60 -3.71 -17.89
N PHE A 210 20.31 -3.64 -17.58
CA PHE A 210 19.79 -3.15 -16.31
C PHE A 210 19.93 -4.19 -15.17
N GLY A 211 20.47 -5.37 -15.50
CA GLY A 211 20.91 -6.39 -14.56
C GLY A 211 19.97 -7.58 -14.41
N PHE A 212 18.76 -7.60 -15.02
CA PHE A 212 17.84 -8.74 -14.90
C PHE A 212 18.48 -10.03 -15.44
N LYS A 213 18.46 -11.08 -14.63
CA LYS A 213 18.90 -12.41 -15.01
C LYS A 213 17.75 -13.18 -15.67
N LYS A 214 18.05 -14.15 -16.54
CA LYS A 214 17.04 -15.02 -17.16
C LYS A 214 16.26 -15.85 -16.15
N SER A 215 16.81 -16.10 -14.97
CA SER A 215 16.13 -16.76 -13.85
C SER A 215 15.12 -15.86 -13.13
N GLU A 216 15.21 -14.54 -13.33
CA GLU A 216 14.29 -13.55 -12.72
C GLU A 216 13.21 -13.14 -13.71
N LEU A 217 13.61 -12.82 -14.94
CA LEU A 217 12.72 -12.38 -16.00
C LEU A 217 13.22 -12.90 -17.36
N PHE A 218 12.35 -13.67 -18.00
CA PHE A 218 12.63 -14.20 -19.35
C PHE A 218 11.43 -14.04 -20.26
N ILE A 219 11.62 -13.39 -21.42
CA ILE A 219 10.59 -13.17 -22.43
C ILE A 219 10.92 -13.97 -23.69
N LYS A 220 10.01 -14.84 -24.14
CA LYS A 220 10.15 -15.65 -25.36
C LYS A 220 9.78 -14.84 -26.61
N LYS A 221 10.10 -15.37 -27.78
CA LYS A 221 9.79 -14.72 -29.09
C LYS A 221 8.28 -14.50 -29.33
N ASN A 222 7.44 -15.33 -28.75
CA ASN A 222 5.96 -15.23 -28.81
C ASN A 222 5.38 -14.45 -27.65
N CYS A 223 6.13 -13.57 -27.01
CA CYS A 223 5.78 -12.81 -25.81
C CYS A 223 5.46 -13.62 -24.53
N ALA A 224 5.43 -14.94 -24.57
CA ALA A 224 5.34 -15.70 -23.34
C ALA A 224 6.51 -15.32 -22.42
N ALA A 225 6.18 -14.95 -21.20
CA ALA A 225 7.18 -14.47 -20.25
C ALA A 225 7.14 -15.26 -18.94
N TYR A 226 8.31 -15.34 -18.33
CA TYR A 226 8.46 -15.86 -16.97
C TYR A 226 8.93 -14.73 -16.06
N PHE A 227 8.29 -14.60 -14.92
CA PHE A 227 8.67 -13.69 -13.85
C PHE A 227 8.82 -14.51 -12.57
N ALA A 228 9.99 -14.42 -11.95
CA ALA A 228 10.20 -15.02 -10.63
C ALA A 228 9.38 -14.27 -9.58
N ASP A 229 9.08 -14.93 -8.46
CA ASP A 229 8.39 -14.30 -7.35
C ASP A 229 9.19 -13.10 -6.81
N GLY A 230 8.51 -12.02 -6.49
CA GLY A 230 9.10 -10.77 -6.01
C GLY A 230 9.73 -9.90 -7.10
N VAL A 231 9.46 -10.16 -8.38
CA VAL A 231 9.96 -9.35 -9.50
C VAL A 231 8.95 -8.32 -9.98
N CYS A 232 7.66 -8.59 -9.87
CA CYS A 232 6.60 -7.69 -10.35
C CYS A 232 5.40 -7.73 -9.41
N ASP A 233 5.01 -6.55 -8.87
CA ASP A 233 3.91 -6.40 -7.93
C ASP A 233 2.58 -6.94 -8.47
N LEU A 234 2.19 -6.59 -9.69
CA LEU A 234 0.95 -7.06 -10.29
C LEU A 234 0.88 -8.59 -10.36
N ILE A 235 1.97 -9.22 -10.80
CA ILE A 235 2.03 -10.68 -10.96
C ILE A 235 1.97 -11.36 -9.59
N ASP A 236 2.71 -10.84 -8.62
CA ASP A 236 2.73 -11.37 -7.25
C ASP A 236 1.38 -11.17 -6.56
N PHE A 237 0.72 -10.02 -6.77
CA PHE A 237 -0.63 -9.78 -6.28
C PHE A 237 -1.65 -10.75 -6.89
N ILE A 238 -1.63 -10.96 -8.21
CA ILE A 238 -2.52 -11.91 -8.88
C ILE A 238 -2.31 -13.34 -8.33
N LYS A 239 -1.06 -13.75 -8.11
CA LYS A 239 -0.76 -15.04 -7.46
C LYS A 239 -1.32 -15.11 -6.04
N PHE A 240 -1.17 -14.01 -5.27
CA PHE A 240 -1.69 -13.94 -3.91
C PHE A 240 -3.21 -14.13 -3.88
N ILE A 241 -3.98 -13.38 -4.67
CA ILE A 241 -5.44 -13.48 -4.67
C ILE A 241 -5.94 -14.84 -5.18
N LYS A 242 -5.27 -15.45 -6.19
CA LYS A 242 -5.60 -16.80 -6.68
C LYS A 242 -5.41 -17.87 -5.60
N ASN A 243 -4.37 -17.76 -4.78
CA ASN A 243 -4.03 -18.74 -3.76
C ASN A 243 -4.76 -18.50 -2.42
N ASN A 244 -5.34 -17.31 -2.21
CA ASN A 244 -5.94 -16.90 -0.94
C ASN A 244 -7.37 -16.41 -1.14
N GLN A 245 -8.29 -17.34 -1.44
CA GLN A 245 -9.70 -17.01 -1.62
C GLN A 245 -10.39 -16.53 -0.33
N VAL A 246 -9.86 -16.95 0.83
CA VAL A 246 -10.32 -16.53 2.15
C VAL A 246 -9.14 -15.91 2.91
N ILE A 247 -9.42 -14.83 3.65
CA ILE A 247 -8.42 -14.20 4.51
C ILE A 247 -8.51 -14.80 5.91
N HIS A 248 -7.37 -15.30 6.39
CA HIS A 248 -7.15 -15.90 7.70
C HIS A 248 -6.00 -15.19 8.41
N GLU A 249 -5.78 -15.45 9.68
CA GLU A 249 -4.64 -14.91 10.43
C GLU A 249 -3.29 -15.16 9.74
N ASN A 250 -3.12 -16.34 9.11
CA ASN A 250 -1.84 -16.71 8.47
C ASN A 250 -1.52 -15.90 7.20
N ASN A 251 -2.53 -15.40 6.47
CA ASN A 251 -2.34 -14.61 5.25
C ASN A 251 -2.79 -13.14 5.39
N ARG A 252 -3.35 -12.78 6.56
CA ARG A 252 -3.83 -11.44 6.88
C ARG A 252 -2.81 -10.36 6.54
N VAL A 253 -1.61 -10.58 6.96
CA VAL A 253 -0.55 -9.60 6.85
C VAL A 253 -0.07 -9.39 5.41
N GLN A 254 -0.13 -10.44 4.58
CA GLN A 254 0.08 -10.29 3.15
C GLN A 254 -1.07 -9.51 2.51
N ALA A 255 -2.31 -9.70 3.00
CA ALA A 255 -3.46 -8.91 2.55
C ALA A 255 -3.28 -7.42 2.90
N GLU A 256 -2.89 -7.11 4.15
CA GLU A 256 -2.57 -5.74 4.58
C GLU A 256 -1.44 -5.12 3.73
N TYR A 257 -0.38 -5.90 3.47
CA TYR A 257 0.70 -5.46 2.60
C TYR A 257 0.17 -5.02 1.23
N TRP A 258 -0.64 -5.84 0.57
CA TRP A 258 -1.16 -5.51 -0.75
C TRP A 258 -2.07 -4.29 -0.75
N ILE A 259 -2.96 -4.16 0.24
CA ILE A 259 -3.79 -2.98 0.40
C ILE A 259 -2.92 -1.74 0.65
N ASN A 260 -1.82 -1.87 1.39
CA ASN A 260 -0.89 -0.77 1.65
C ASN A 260 -0.01 -0.39 0.45
N GLN A 261 0.30 -1.33 -0.44
CA GLN A 261 1.02 -1.03 -1.68
C GLN A 261 0.15 -0.40 -2.77
N TYR A 262 -1.17 -0.56 -2.69
CA TYR A 262 -2.07 -0.02 -3.68
C TYR A 262 -2.41 1.45 -3.37
N HIS A 263 -1.95 2.35 -4.23
CA HIS A 263 -2.14 3.80 -4.09
C HIS A 263 -3.01 4.38 -5.22
N GLY A 264 -3.79 3.55 -5.89
CA GLY A 264 -4.65 3.92 -7.01
C GLY A 264 -4.42 3.06 -8.24
N GLU A 265 -4.68 3.63 -9.41
CA GLU A 265 -4.71 2.93 -10.69
C GLU A 265 -3.36 2.26 -11.04
N VAL A 266 -3.41 1.01 -11.52
CA VAL A 266 -2.23 0.35 -12.08
C VAL A 266 -1.90 0.93 -13.44
N PHE A 267 -0.60 0.99 -13.80
CA PHE A 267 -0.15 1.59 -15.06
C PHE A 267 -0.66 3.02 -15.26
N ALA A 268 -0.68 3.85 -14.21
CA ALA A 268 -1.27 5.19 -14.24
C ALA A 268 -0.70 6.11 -15.35
N ASP A 269 0.53 5.87 -15.79
CA ASP A 269 1.22 6.62 -16.84
C ASP A 269 1.18 5.91 -18.22
N ILE A 270 0.34 4.88 -18.39
CA ILE A 270 0.11 4.18 -19.66
C ILE A 270 -1.36 4.35 -20.06
N ASP A 271 -1.57 5.22 -21.04
CA ASP A 271 -2.87 5.52 -21.62
C ASP A 271 -3.04 4.71 -22.91
N GLU A 272 -3.45 3.43 -22.74
CA GLU A 272 -3.65 2.47 -23.83
C GLU A 272 -4.89 1.62 -23.49
N ASP A 273 -5.85 1.52 -24.41
CA ASP A 273 -7.14 0.86 -24.16
C ASP A 273 -7.04 -0.56 -23.58
N TRP A 274 -6.00 -1.31 -24.00
CA TRP A 274 -5.80 -2.68 -23.52
C TRP A 274 -5.39 -2.75 -22.03
N THR A 275 -5.02 -1.63 -21.38
CA THR A 275 -4.78 -1.60 -19.91
C THR A 275 -6.07 -1.56 -19.11
N ASN A 276 -7.18 -1.09 -19.69
CA ASN A 276 -8.42 -0.84 -18.97
C ASN A 276 -9.02 -2.09 -18.34
N GLU A 277 -8.97 -3.25 -19.04
CA GLU A 277 -9.42 -4.53 -18.47
C GLU A 277 -8.64 -4.90 -17.21
N MET A 278 -7.30 -4.71 -17.24
CA MET A 278 -6.45 -5.03 -16.10
C MET A 278 -6.63 -4.02 -14.95
N LYS A 279 -6.76 -2.73 -15.26
CA LYS A 279 -7.04 -1.67 -14.29
C LYS A 279 -8.30 -1.98 -13.51
N TYR A 280 -9.40 -2.24 -14.23
CA TYR A 280 -10.68 -2.59 -13.64
C TYR A 280 -10.61 -3.91 -12.83
N PHE A 281 -9.96 -4.94 -13.36
CA PHE A 281 -9.78 -6.20 -12.65
C PHE A 281 -9.07 -6.01 -11.30
N ILE A 282 -7.99 -5.25 -11.29
CA ILE A 282 -7.22 -5.01 -10.05
C ILE A 282 -8.00 -4.15 -9.05
N GLU A 283 -8.72 -3.15 -9.53
CA GLU A 283 -9.59 -2.32 -8.68
C GLU A 283 -10.64 -3.18 -7.97
N VAL A 284 -11.35 -4.03 -8.71
CA VAL A 284 -12.36 -4.95 -8.15
C VAL A 284 -11.74 -5.95 -7.17
N GLU A 285 -10.59 -6.52 -7.48
CA GLU A 285 -9.94 -7.48 -6.57
C GLU A 285 -9.35 -6.81 -5.31
N MET A 286 -8.88 -5.56 -5.40
CA MET A 286 -8.45 -4.78 -4.24
C MET A 286 -9.63 -4.43 -3.33
N GLU A 287 -10.76 -4.00 -3.90
CA GLU A 287 -11.98 -3.77 -3.13
C GLU A 287 -12.42 -5.04 -2.41
N ARG A 288 -12.50 -6.16 -3.15
CA ARG A 288 -12.85 -7.46 -2.58
C ARG A 288 -11.91 -7.90 -1.46
N LEU A 289 -10.61 -7.69 -1.63
CA LEU A 289 -9.59 -7.99 -0.61
C LEU A 289 -9.77 -7.13 0.63
N ALA A 290 -9.99 -5.82 0.46
CA ALA A 290 -10.20 -4.88 1.56
C ALA A 290 -11.47 -5.23 2.36
N ILE A 291 -12.58 -5.54 1.70
CA ILE A 291 -13.82 -5.94 2.36
C ILE A 291 -13.63 -7.26 3.14
N LYS A 292 -12.97 -8.27 2.57
CA LYS A 292 -12.67 -9.53 3.27
C LYS A 292 -11.83 -9.29 4.53
N LEU A 293 -10.79 -8.47 4.41
CA LEU A 293 -9.92 -8.14 5.54
C LEU A 293 -10.66 -7.35 6.62
N ALA A 294 -11.45 -6.35 6.23
CA ALA A 294 -12.29 -5.58 7.15
C ALA A 294 -13.31 -6.46 7.88
N THR A 295 -13.96 -7.41 7.16
CA THR A 295 -14.89 -8.36 7.75
C THR A 295 -14.19 -9.22 8.81
N MET A 296 -13.01 -9.76 8.51
CA MET A 296 -12.23 -10.51 9.46
C MET A 296 -11.90 -9.70 10.72
N TYR A 297 -11.46 -8.44 10.58
CA TYR A 297 -11.20 -7.57 11.72
C TYR A 297 -12.46 -7.26 12.54
N LYS A 298 -13.61 -7.07 11.87
CA LYS A 298 -14.90 -6.89 12.52
C LYS A 298 -15.28 -8.10 13.38
N ASP A 299 -15.11 -9.32 12.84
CA ASP A 299 -15.40 -10.57 13.55
C ASP A 299 -14.47 -10.77 14.76
N MET A 300 -13.22 -10.35 14.65
CA MET A 300 -12.24 -10.33 15.75
C MET A 300 -12.45 -9.16 16.73
N LYS A 301 -13.45 -8.31 16.53
CA LYS A 301 -13.73 -7.08 17.31
C LYS A 301 -12.56 -6.07 17.28
N GLN A 302 -11.69 -6.14 16.29
CA GLN A 302 -10.60 -5.19 16.06
C GLN A 302 -11.11 -4.01 15.21
N PHE A 303 -12.04 -3.26 15.76
CA PHE A 303 -12.80 -2.23 15.02
C PHE A 303 -11.94 -1.11 14.45
N ASN A 304 -10.85 -0.74 15.12
CA ASN A 304 -9.91 0.26 14.62
C ASN A 304 -9.22 -0.21 13.32
N LEU A 305 -8.78 -1.47 13.29
CA LEU A 305 -8.14 -2.04 12.09
C LEU A 305 -9.16 -2.20 10.95
N CYS A 306 -10.39 -2.61 11.28
CA CYS A 306 -11.49 -2.65 10.33
C CYS A 306 -11.75 -1.26 9.71
N GLU A 307 -11.86 -0.24 10.54
CA GLU A 307 -12.05 1.14 10.11
C GLU A 307 -10.91 1.61 9.19
N ASN A 308 -9.66 1.36 9.57
CA ASN A 308 -8.48 1.76 8.81
C ASN A 308 -8.48 1.19 7.39
N VAL A 309 -8.80 -0.09 7.25
CA VAL A 309 -8.88 -0.75 5.95
C VAL A 309 -10.00 -0.15 5.09
N LEU A 310 -11.18 0.08 5.67
CA LEU A 310 -12.34 0.60 4.95
C LEU A 310 -12.16 2.06 4.53
N ILE A 311 -11.57 2.91 5.39
CA ILE A 311 -11.29 4.29 5.03
C ILE A 311 -10.28 4.33 3.88
N LYS A 312 -9.21 3.52 3.96
CA LYS A 312 -8.25 3.45 2.87
C LYS A 312 -8.90 3.01 1.56
N LEU A 313 -9.83 2.06 1.61
CA LEU A 313 -10.59 1.63 0.43
C LEU A 313 -11.34 2.81 -0.19
N VAL A 314 -12.15 3.54 0.58
CA VAL A 314 -12.96 4.66 0.06
C VAL A 314 -12.15 5.90 -0.29
N ASP A 315 -10.93 6.04 0.21
CA ASP A 315 -10.02 7.12 -0.19
C ASP A 315 -9.32 6.84 -1.52
N ILE A 316 -9.02 5.56 -1.81
CA ILE A 316 -8.43 5.14 -3.09
C ILE A 316 -9.52 4.99 -4.16
N ASN A 317 -10.62 4.35 -3.82
CA ASN A 317 -11.78 4.17 -4.69
C ASN A 317 -12.99 4.93 -4.09
N ASN A 318 -13.11 6.19 -4.45
CA ASN A 318 -14.23 7.05 -4.01
C ASN A 318 -15.60 6.52 -4.47
N TYR A 319 -15.62 5.55 -5.38
CA TYR A 319 -16.82 4.96 -5.99
C TYR A 319 -17.23 3.63 -5.34
N SER A 320 -16.50 3.15 -4.36
CA SER A 320 -16.79 1.90 -3.65
C SER A 320 -18.05 2.02 -2.78
N THR A 321 -19.19 1.66 -3.31
CA THR A 321 -20.45 1.59 -2.54
C THR A 321 -20.33 0.59 -1.39
N GLN A 322 -19.72 -0.59 -1.63
CA GLN A 322 -19.47 -1.60 -0.60
C GLN A 322 -18.58 -1.07 0.54
N GLY A 323 -17.59 -0.24 0.23
CA GLY A 323 -16.73 0.41 1.22
C GLY A 323 -17.49 1.39 2.11
N TYR A 324 -18.33 2.23 1.51
CA TYR A 324 -19.18 3.17 2.28
C TYR A 324 -20.19 2.45 3.14
N ASP A 325 -20.90 1.43 2.61
CA ASP A 325 -21.88 0.65 3.37
C ASP A 325 -21.22 -0.04 4.56
N ALA A 326 -20.05 -0.68 4.34
CA ALA A 326 -19.31 -1.33 5.42
C ALA A 326 -18.83 -0.34 6.51
N LEU A 327 -18.46 0.91 6.15
CA LEU A 327 -18.13 1.97 7.11
C LEU A 327 -19.35 2.42 7.91
N LEU A 328 -20.47 2.63 7.25
CA LEU A 328 -21.72 3.02 7.94
C LEU A 328 -22.17 1.94 8.91
N ASP A 329 -22.14 0.66 8.50
CA ASP A 329 -22.44 -0.49 9.36
C ASP A 329 -21.50 -0.57 10.56
N LEU A 330 -20.20 -0.35 10.34
CA LEU A 330 -19.22 -0.31 11.42
C LEU A 330 -19.54 0.79 12.43
N TYR A 331 -19.84 2.01 11.97
CA TYR A 331 -20.12 3.14 12.85
C TYR A 331 -21.44 2.97 13.62
N ILE A 332 -22.44 2.31 13.04
CA ILE A 332 -23.64 1.88 13.75
C ILE A 332 -23.27 0.89 14.86
N LEU A 333 -22.48 -0.14 14.53
CA LEU A 333 -22.06 -1.19 15.46
C LEU A 333 -21.31 -0.64 16.69
N ILE A 334 -20.39 0.33 16.47
CA ILE A 334 -19.59 0.94 17.54
C ILE A 334 -20.22 2.19 18.15
N ASN A 335 -21.46 2.53 17.77
CA ASN A 335 -22.19 3.73 18.21
C ASN A 335 -21.43 5.06 17.99
N ASN A 336 -20.66 5.17 16.91
CA ASN A 336 -19.92 6.39 16.58
C ASN A 336 -20.75 7.32 15.67
N ASN A 337 -21.68 8.04 16.26
CA ASN A 337 -22.63 8.90 15.56
C ASN A 337 -21.97 10.04 14.77
N ASN A 338 -20.83 10.55 15.24
CA ASN A 338 -20.13 11.65 14.58
C ASN A 338 -19.51 11.19 13.26
N LYS A 339 -18.76 10.08 13.26
CA LYS A 339 -18.15 9.50 12.06
C LYS A 339 -19.24 9.01 11.10
N TYR A 340 -20.31 8.42 11.62
CA TYR A 340 -21.46 8.04 10.82
C TYR A 340 -22.02 9.23 10.01
N LYS A 341 -22.33 10.35 10.69
CA LYS A 341 -22.88 11.55 10.03
C LYS A 341 -21.95 12.13 8.96
N GLN A 342 -20.64 12.12 9.20
CA GLN A 342 -19.64 12.59 8.23
C GLN A 342 -19.61 11.70 7.00
N THR A 343 -19.49 10.37 7.20
CA THR A 343 -19.43 9.38 6.12
C THR A 343 -20.73 9.35 5.32
N TYR A 344 -21.88 9.39 6.00
CA TYR A 344 -23.20 9.46 5.36
C TYR A 344 -23.32 10.66 4.41
N LYS A 345 -22.92 11.86 4.85
CA LYS A 345 -22.97 13.06 4.01
C LYS A 345 -22.06 12.96 2.79
N LYS A 346 -20.84 12.42 2.96
CA LYS A 346 -19.88 12.17 1.85
C LYS A 346 -20.48 11.20 0.84
N TYR A 347 -21.05 10.10 1.32
CA TYR A 347 -21.63 9.04 0.47
C TYR A 347 -22.89 9.51 -0.28
N VAL A 348 -23.83 10.19 0.39
CA VAL A 348 -25.03 10.75 -0.26
C VAL A 348 -24.67 11.75 -1.35
N LYS A 349 -23.67 12.60 -1.10
CA LYS A 349 -23.19 13.54 -2.10
C LYS A 349 -22.68 12.79 -3.34
N TYR A 350 -21.88 11.78 -3.16
CA TYR A 350 -21.37 10.95 -4.23
C TYR A 350 -22.48 10.25 -5.03
N LEU A 351 -23.41 9.55 -4.33
CA LEU A 351 -24.51 8.84 -4.98
C LEU A 351 -25.35 9.77 -5.87
N LYS A 352 -25.62 10.99 -5.39
CA LYS A 352 -26.42 11.97 -6.16
C LYS A 352 -25.67 12.59 -7.31
N GLU A 353 -24.41 12.98 -7.12
CA GLU A 353 -23.64 13.70 -8.13
C GLU A 353 -23.15 12.79 -9.27
N GLU A 354 -22.78 11.53 -8.95
CA GLU A 354 -22.14 10.65 -9.93
C GLU A 354 -23.07 9.54 -10.45
N LEU A 355 -23.89 8.96 -9.58
CA LEU A 355 -24.74 7.82 -9.93
C LEU A 355 -26.20 8.20 -10.17
N ASN A 356 -26.62 9.40 -9.72
CA ASN A 356 -28.02 9.83 -9.70
C ASN A 356 -28.92 8.83 -8.94
N GLU A 357 -28.38 8.26 -7.87
CA GLU A 357 -29.03 7.28 -6.99
C GLU A 357 -29.27 7.87 -5.61
N ASP A 358 -30.25 7.30 -4.89
CA ASP A 358 -30.49 7.59 -3.49
C ASP A 358 -29.83 6.54 -2.60
N ILE A 359 -29.40 6.98 -1.40
CA ILE A 359 -28.87 6.08 -0.38
C ILE A 359 -29.94 5.13 0.13
N ASP A 360 -29.55 3.92 0.53
CA ASP A 360 -30.46 2.93 1.11
C ASP A 360 -31.29 3.50 2.28
N ASP A 361 -32.57 3.18 2.28
CA ASP A 361 -33.54 3.62 3.30
C ASP A 361 -33.12 3.29 4.72
N TYR A 362 -32.37 2.20 4.94
CA TYR A 362 -31.86 1.80 6.26
C TYR A 362 -30.91 2.87 6.81
N TYR A 363 -29.92 3.30 6.04
CA TYR A 363 -28.98 4.33 6.46
C TYR A 363 -29.66 5.70 6.60
N MET A 364 -30.60 6.02 5.71
CA MET A 364 -31.38 7.27 5.81
C MET A 364 -32.19 7.32 7.10
N LYS A 365 -32.88 6.25 7.47
CA LYS A 365 -33.66 6.17 8.71
C LYS A 365 -32.77 6.33 9.93
N TYR A 366 -31.64 5.63 9.99
CA TYR A 366 -30.68 5.77 11.09
C TYR A 366 -30.15 7.20 11.21
N PHE A 367 -29.81 7.86 10.08
CA PHE A 367 -29.37 9.26 10.09
C PHE A 367 -30.40 10.22 10.65
N LYS A 368 -31.71 10.01 10.38
CA LYS A 368 -32.81 10.84 10.91
C LYS A 368 -33.06 10.62 12.40
N MET A 369 -32.65 9.51 12.97
CA MET A 369 -32.78 9.19 14.39
C MET A 369 -31.66 9.79 15.25
N LEU A 370 -30.55 10.18 14.64
CA LEU A 370 -29.39 10.79 15.29
C LEU A 370 -29.54 12.33 15.39
#